data_58617032433da0ea06e4034b7e39103b
#
_entry.id   58617032433da0ea06e4034b7e39103b
#
_cell.length_a   1.000
_cell.length_b   1.000
_cell.length_c   1.000
_cell.angle_alpha   90.00
_cell.angle_beta   90.00
_cell.angle_gamma   90.00
#
_symmetry.space_group_name_H-M   'P 1'
#
loop_
_entity.id
_entity.type
_entity.pdbx_description
1 polymer ?
#
loop_
_entity_poly.entity_id
_entity_poly.type
_entity_poly.pdbx_seq_one_letter_code
_entity_poly.pdbx_strand_id
1 'polypeptide(L)'
;MKSMGARVLSLVETRVVASSASSVAASRTTMRGTYATSSKPYAVLGGRSAEGSRGSGGSSSAGGGKGGARGWSTSARAALFVAASTYVAWTHLYGEEEEDVEASTVENWSGTKRVECERVFSPESVEALERAVKSGKYRKLRPMGSALSPNGCAFESKGMVSMGLLDRVIEVDEEKKQVTLQAGARVREVVEALRPHGLTLQNYASIREQQMGGFTQVGAHGTGAKIPPVDETVVGMKLVTPARGALTLSESEEPELFKLAKCGIGALGAVAELTIQCVDAHKLVEYTWTVTPTEIETNHEKWIREYQHIRYMWIPHTDTVVVVASNPLKPGEREPRTKSRYSEKKRTEPLVRLLRDVAPNVDPEGMGFGQLRDELLKVDPLNVEHVKRVNAAEAEFWKRSAGVRVDWSDQILGFDCGGQQHVLEVAFPAGELERMPPTNAPLRADLRFMRDLRQLIEEHQIPAHAPIEQRWTSGSSSPMSPSAGAPHSLHSWVGIIMYLPTTVAAERDAITDAFTRYGHREFDTLGDKYELRTHWAKIELPDDVRRLDKMRTKIREHYPVKEFNAARKYLDPYGVFSNALVTGLFR
;
A
#
# COMPACT_ATOMS: atom_id res chain seq x y z
N MET A 1 4.23 11.33 34.83
CA MET A 1 4.96 11.38 33.58
C MET A 1 5.29 9.99 33.04
N LYS A 2 5.83 9.03 33.78
CA LYS A 2 6.03 7.62 33.29
C LYS A 2 4.75 6.85 32.92
N SER A 3 3.56 7.30 33.30
CA SER A 3 2.30 6.60 33.03
C SER A 3 1.62 6.97 31.70
N MET A 4 2.02 8.08 31.05
CA MET A 4 1.42 8.53 29.80
C MET A 4 2.06 7.85 28.57
N GLY A 5 3.39 7.70 28.53
CA GLY A 5 4.07 7.00 27.44
C GLY A 5 3.64 5.52 27.33
N ALA A 6 3.47 4.85 28.46
CA ALA A 6 2.96 3.47 28.50
C ALA A 6 1.50 3.35 28.03
N ARG A 7 0.68 4.42 28.17
CA ARG A 7 -0.69 4.45 27.66
C ARG A 7 -0.78 4.67 26.15
N VAL A 8 0.13 5.43 25.55
CA VAL A 8 0.16 5.63 24.09
C VAL A 8 0.57 4.35 23.38
N LEU A 9 1.58 3.66 23.86
CA LEU A 9 1.97 2.34 23.35
C LEU A 9 0.86 1.29 23.53
N SER A 10 0.20 1.26 24.70
CA SER A 10 -0.94 0.39 24.99
C SER A 10 -2.17 0.72 24.12
N LEU A 11 -2.40 1.99 23.79
CA LEU A 11 -3.50 2.39 22.90
C LEU A 11 -3.26 1.97 21.45
N VAL A 12 -2.02 2.02 20.97
CA VAL A 12 -1.68 1.53 19.62
C VAL A 12 -1.78 0.01 19.58
N GLU A 13 -1.25 -0.70 20.56
CA GLU A 13 -1.37 -2.16 20.65
C GLU A 13 -2.83 -2.62 20.89
N THR A 14 -3.58 -1.94 21.76
CA THR A 14 -4.97 -2.30 22.09
C THR A 14 -5.92 -2.01 20.92
N ARG A 15 -5.70 -0.93 20.15
CA ARG A 15 -6.50 -0.68 18.94
C ARG A 15 -6.23 -1.67 17.81
N VAL A 16 -4.99 -2.08 17.61
CA VAL A 16 -4.63 -3.12 16.62
C VAL A 16 -5.23 -4.48 17.03
N VAL A 17 -5.15 -4.86 18.31
CA VAL A 17 -5.71 -6.12 18.82
C VAL A 17 -7.24 -6.09 18.88
N ALA A 18 -7.88 -4.98 19.26
CA ALA A 18 -9.34 -4.86 19.30
C ALA A 18 -9.97 -4.86 17.90
N SER A 19 -9.31 -4.28 16.89
CA SER A 19 -9.82 -4.30 15.51
C SER A 19 -9.73 -5.68 14.86
N SER A 20 -8.72 -6.49 15.20
CA SER A 20 -8.63 -7.86 14.73
C SER A 20 -9.65 -8.80 15.42
N ALA A 21 -9.99 -8.55 16.69
CA ALA A 21 -10.98 -9.34 17.42
C ALA A 21 -12.43 -9.04 17.01
N SER A 22 -12.77 -7.78 16.66
CA SER A 22 -14.13 -7.42 16.21
C SER A 22 -14.45 -7.91 14.79
N SER A 23 -13.47 -7.99 13.89
CA SER A 23 -13.68 -8.56 12.56
C SER A 23 -13.94 -10.08 12.59
N VAL A 24 -13.38 -10.79 13.57
CA VAL A 24 -13.62 -12.24 13.78
C VAL A 24 -15.00 -12.51 14.40
N ALA A 25 -15.52 -11.61 15.24
CA ALA A 25 -16.82 -11.80 15.88
C ALA A 25 -18.02 -11.51 14.94
N ALA A 26 -17.88 -10.55 14.01
CA ALA A 26 -18.94 -10.22 13.05
C ALA A 26 -19.08 -11.23 11.92
N SER A 27 -18.04 -12.03 11.62
CA SER A 27 -18.06 -13.02 10.52
C SER A 27 -18.64 -14.38 10.91
N ARG A 28 -19.03 -14.61 12.18
CA ARG A 28 -19.53 -15.91 12.64
C ARG A 28 -20.99 -16.19 12.39
N THR A 29 -21.78 -15.23 11.92
CA THR A 29 -23.24 -15.45 11.82
C THR A 29 -23.80 -15.61 10.40
N THR A 30 -23.04 -15.31 9.35
CA THR A 30 -23.47 -15.60 7.97
C THR A 30 -22.29 -15.69 7.03
N MET A 31 -21.85 -16.86 6.70
CA MET A 31 -21.24 -17.37 5.47
C MET A 31 -20.15 -18.42 5.72
N ARG A 32 -20.52 -19.65 5.51
CA ARG A 32 -19.58 -20.73 5.21
C ARG A 32 -19.12 -20.54 3.76
N GLY A 33 -17.93 -20.07 3.52
CA GLY A 33 -17.38 -19.98 2.18
C GLY A 33 -16.47 -18.77 1.97
N THR A 34 -15.50 -18.56 2.83
CA THR A 34 -14.51 -17.51 2.66
C THR A 34 -13.12 -18.09 2.86
N TYR A 35 -12.19 -17.55 2.10
CA TYR A 35 -10.78 -17.81 2.22
C TYR A 35 -10.32 -17.64 3.67
N ALA A 36 -9.77 -18.69 4.26
CA ALA A 36 -9.12 -18.60 5.57
C ALA A 36 -7.84 -17.78 5.40
N THR A 37 -7.92 -16.52 5.78
CA THR A 37 -6.74 -15.66 5.87
C THR A 37 -5.96 -16.04 7.13
N SER A 38 -4.76 -16.58 6.99
CA SER A 38 -3.82 -16.67 8.09
C SER A 38 -3.26 -15.27 8.36
N SER A 39 -3.99 -14.46 9.11
CA SER A 39 -3.51 -13.17 9.59
C SER A 39 -2.54 -13.40 10.74
N LYS A 40 -1.24 -13.45 10.47
CA LYS A 40 -0.25 -13.08 11.49
C LYS A 40 -0.31 -11.56 11.66
N PRO A 41 -0.38 -11.02 12.89
CA PRO A 41 -0.38 -9.58 13.09
C PRO A 41 0.95 -9.00 12.60
N TYR A 42 0.89 -7.95 11.81
CA TYR A 42 2.06 -7.20 11.38
C TYR A 42 2.64 -6.46 12.58
N ALA A 43 3.80 -6.90 13.08
CA ALA A 43 4.55 -6.21 14.11
C ALA A 43 5.36 -5.10 13.46
N VAL A 44 4.92 -3.87 13.64
CA VAL A 44 5.59 -2.69 13.07
C VAL A 44 6.68 -2.12 14.00
N LEU A 45 6.70 -2.45 15.29
CA LEU A 45 7.70 -1.94 16.25
C LEU A 45 8.09 -3.01 17.27
N GLY A 46 9.32 -3.48 17.24
CA GLY A 46 9.92 -4.39 18.21
C GLY A 46 10.95 -3.68 19.10
N GLY A 47 10.57 -3.29 20.31
CA GLY A 47 11.51 -2.82 21.34
C GLY A 47 12.19 -4.00 22.04
N ARG A 48 13.50 -3.98 22.15
CA ARG A 48 14.27 -4.93 22.99
C ARG A 48 14.26 -4.46 24.43
N SER A 49 13.72 -5.27 25.35
CA SER A 49 13.94 -5.16 26.80
C SER A 49 15.33 -5.67 27.16
N ALA A 50 16.12 -4.82 27.82
CA ALA A 50 17.38 -5.22 28.43
C ALA A 50 17.11 -5.71 29.87
N GLU A 51 17.50 -6.95 30.17
CA GLU A 51 17.59 -7.46 31.54
C GLU A 51 18.82 -6.84 32.23
N GLY A 52 18.60 -6.29 33.41
CA GLY A 52 19.66 -5.78 34.28
C GLY A 52 19.40 -6.07 35.75
N SER A 53 20.20 -6.89 36.27
CA SER A 53 20.49 -7.50 37.57
C SER A 53 20.04 -6.79 38.88
N ARG A 54 19.77 -7.71 39.85
CA ARG A 54 19.43 -7.55 41.26
C ARG A 54 20.50 -6.81 42.08
N GLY A 55 20.04 -6.04 43.06
CA GLY A 55 20.83 -5.60 44.22
C GLY A 55 19.93 -5.27 45.42
N SER A 56 20.20 -5.96 46.53
CA SER A 56 19.44 -6.04 47.75
C SER A 56 19.63 -4.90 48.74
N GLY A 57 18.63 -4.64 49.56
CA GLY A 57 18.81 -4.50 51.02
C GLY A 57 18.63 -3.12 51.62
N GLY A 58 17.79 -3.04 52.66
CA GLY A 58 17.92 -2.09 53.75
C GLY A 58 16.64 -1.48 54.30
N SER A 59 16.13 -2.05 55.35
CA SER A 59 15.03 -1.56 56.22
C SER A 59 15.45 -0.45 57.18
N SER A 60 14.56 0.49 57.53
CA SER A 60 14.25 0.87 58.95
C SER A 60 13.28 2.05 59.02
N SER A 61 12.17 1.85 59.62
CA SER A 61 11.53 2.32 60.89
C SER A 61 11.19 3.81 61.02
N ALA A 62 9.90 3.97 61.14
CA ALA A 62 9.03 4.77 61.98
C ALA A 62 9.55 6.01 62.75
N GLY A 63 8.75 7.07 62.69
CA GLY A 63 8.78 8.20 63.60
C GLY A 63 7.64 9.17 63.36
N GLY A 64 6.59 9.09 64.18
CA GLY A 64 5.44 10.02 64.10
C GLY A 64 5.75 11.37 64.75
N GLY A 65 5.11 12.42 64.22
CA GLY A 65 5.12 13.77 64.81
C GLY A 65 3.93 14.60 64.35
N LYS A 66 3.01 14.88 65.26
CA LYS A 66 1.92 15.83 65.10
C LYS A 66 2.45 17.25 65.19
N GLY A 67 1.99 18.20 64.34
CA GLY A 67 2.31 19.60 64.50
C GLY A 67 1.71 20.55 63.46
N GLY A 68 0.63 21.22 63.85
CA GLY A 68 0.33 22.61 63.66
C GLY A 68 0.29 23.21 62.22
N ALA A 69 -0.93 23.53 61.78
CA ALA A 69 -1.18 24.43 60.64
C ALA A 69 -0.63 25.83 60.91
N ARG A 70 0.50 26.21 60.29
CA ARG A 70 0.95 27.63 60.23
C ARG A 70 0.61 28.16 58.84
N GLY A 71 -0.22 29.24 58.85
CA GLY A 71 -0.57 29.99 57.64
C GLY A 71 0.66 30.56 56.94
N TRP A 72 0.76 30.37 55.66
CA TRP A 72 1.84 30.91 54.80
C TRP A 72 1.76 32.43 54.73
N SER A 73 2.90 33.10 54.93
CA SER A 73 3.02 34.56 54.83
C SER A 73 2.73 35.05 53.42
N THR A 74 2.25 36.29 53.28
CA THR A 74 1.95 36.95 51.99
C THR A 74 3.12 36.90 50.98
N SER A 75 4.34 36.92 51.48
CA SER A 75 5.58 36.77 50.68
C SER A 75 5.78 35.37 50.10
N ALA A 76 5.35 34.31 50.82
CA ALA A 76 5.40 32.93 50.31
C ALA A 76 4.33 32.68 49.21
N ARG A 77 3.18 33.34 49.31
CA ARG A 77 2.14 33.30 48.25
C ARG A 77 2.55 34.05 46.99
N ALA A 78 3.23 35.21 47.14
CA ALA A 78 3.79 35.94 46.01
C ALA A 78 4.90 35.18 45.28
N ALA A 79 5.79 34.51 46.05
CA ALA A 79 6.84 33.66 45.46
C ALA A 79 6.30 32.43 44.73
N LEU A 80 5.22 31.81 45.24
CA LEU A 80 4.53 30.71 44.52
C LEU A 80 3.81 31.20 43.26
N PHE A 81 3.24 32.39 43.27
CA PHE A 81 2.59 32.97 42.08
C PHE A 81 3.59 33.36 41.00
N VAL A 82 4.75 33.91 41.37
CA VAL A 82 5.84 34.22 40.45
C VAL A 82 6.46 32.93 39.91
N ALA A 83 6.67 31.91 40.75
CA ALA A 83 7.16 30.62 40.32
C ALA A 83 6.16 29.89 39.40
N ALA A 84 4.86 29.97 39.67
CA ALA A 84 3.82 29.39 38.81
C ALA A 84 3.71 30.14 37.48
N SER A 85 3.78 31.47 37.48
CA SER A 85 3.73 32.26 36.24
C SER A 85 5.01 32.16 35.42
N THR A 86 6.18 32.02 36.05
CA THR A 86 7.43 31.70 35.33
C THR A 86 7.46 30.27 34.81
N TYR A 87 6.87 29.30 35.51
CA TYR A 87 6.71 27.92 35.01
C TYR A 87 5.74 27.85 33.83
N VAL A 88 4.60 28.54 33.91
CA VAL A 88 3.65 28.64 32.77
C VAL A 88 4.24 29.42 31.60
N ALA A 89 5.01 30.47 31.85
CA ALA A 89 5.72 31.20 30.81
C ALA A 89 6.87 30.39 30.24
N TRP A 90 7.54 29.56 31.04
CA TRP A 90 8.61 28.65 30.59
C TRP A 90 8.04 27.49 29.77
N THR A 91 6.92 26.90 30.17
CA THR A 91 6.25 25.85 29.35
C THR A 91 5.62 26.43 28.06
N HIS A 92 5.25 27.71 28.04
CA HIS A 92 4.81 28.39 26.80
C HIS A 92 5.97 28.86 25.90
N LEU A 93 7.15 29.14 26.47
CA LEU A 93 8.34 29.58 25.72
C LEU A 93 9.24 28.43 25.29
N TYR A 94 9.24 27.34 26.03
CA TYR A 94 10.09 26.15 25.78
C TYR A 94 9.26 24.91 25.61
N GLY A 95 8.16 24.97 24.88
CA GLY A 95 7.18 23.91 24.63
C GLY A 95 7.61 22.52 25.10
N GLU A 96 6.70 21.73 25.62
CA GLU A 96 6.98 20.35 26.03
C GLU A 96 7.91 19.69 25.00
N GLU A 97 9.08 19.21 25.43
CA GLU A 97 9.93 18.40 24.57
C GLU A 97 9.11 17.18 24.17
N GLU A 98 8.67 17.14 22.90
CA GLU A 98 8.05 15.95 22.34
C GLU A 98 9.05 14.82 22.51
N GLU A 99 8.70 13.78 23.28
CA GLU A 99 9.54 12.61 23.47
C GLU A 99 9.74 11.96 22.10
N ASP A 100 10.95 12.09 21.53
CA ASP A 100 11.33 11.34 20.34
C ASP A 100 11.26 9.84 20.68
N VAL A 101 10.56 9.05 19.89
CA VAL A 101 10.59 7.61 20.02
C VAL A 101 12.02 7.13 19.78
N GLU A 102 12.54 6.23 20.63
CA GLU A 102 13.86 5.63 20.50
C GLU A 102 14.07 4.96 19.14
N ALA A 103 15.35 4.68 18.80
CA ALA A 103 15.70 3.97 17.57
C ALA A 103 14.83 2.74 17.33
N SER A 104 14.24 2.65 16.16
CA SER A 104 13.26 1.62 15.83
C SER A 104 13.62 0.89 14.54
N THR A 105 13.41 -0.43 14.54
CA THR A 105 13.46 -1.21 13.31
C THR A 105 12.11 -1.16 12.62
N VAL A 106 12.11 -0.72 11.36
CA VAL A 106 10.91 -0.71 10.53
C VAL A 106 11.11 -1.65 9.34
N GLU A 107 10.16 -2.54 9.13
CA GLU A 107 10.13 -3.49 8.02
C GLU A 107 8.84 -3.31 7.23
N ASN A 108 8.90 -3.43 5.90
CA ASN A 108 7.71 -3.34 5.08
C ASN A 108 6.94 -4.68 5.08
N TRP A 109 5.65 -4.59 4.72
CA TRP A 109 4.75 -5.74 4.64
C TRP A 109 5.32 -6.90 3.81
N SER A 110 5.95 -6.60 2.69
CA SER A 110 6.47 -7.62 1.77
C SER A 110 7.73 -8.31 2.27
N GLY A 111 8.32 -7.85 3.39
CA GLY A 111 9.56 -8.40 3.94
C GLY A 111 10.79 -8.17 3.07
N THR A 112 10.70 -7.24 2.11
CA THR A 112 11.76 -6.97 1.12
C THR A 112 12.69 -5.84 1.54
N LYS A 113 12.24 -4.98 2.45
CA LYS A 113 13.01 -3.84 2.96
C LYS A 113 12.86 -3.71 4.47
N ARG A 114 14.00 -3.47 5.11
CA ARG A 114 14.11 -3.21 6.54
C ARG A 114 15.08 -2.06 6.76
N VAL A 115 14.79 -1.18 7.70
CA VAL A 115 15.66 -0.08 8.10
C VAL A 115 15.72 0.05 9.62
N GLU A 116 16.92 0.23 10.13
CA GLU A 116 17.16 0.71 11.50
C GLU A 116 17.09 2.24 11.46
N CYS A 117 16.03 2.81 12.00
CA CYS A 117 15.79 4.25 12.02
C CYS A 117 16.21 4.84 13.36
N GLU A 118 17.01 5.91 13.34
CA GLU A 118 17.45 6.57 14.57
C GLU A 118 16.30 7.21 15.34
N ARG A 119 15.25 7.67 14.60
CA ARG A 119 14.10 8.37 15.17
C ARG A 119 12.84 8.16 14.34
N VAL A 120 11.75 7.77 14.99
CA VAL A 120 10.41 7.74 14.39
C VAL A 120 9.53 8.68 15.20
N PHE A 121 9.13 9.79 14.58
CA PHE A 121 8.22 10.77 15.17
C PHE A 121 6.78 10.47 14.79
N SER A 122 5.83 10.54 15.72
CA SER A 122 4.40 10.28 15.51
C SER A 122 3.57 11.48 15.99
N PRO A 123 3.28 12.45 15.11
CA PRO A 123 2.52 13.65 15.48
C PRO A 123 1.07 13.31 15.83
N GLU A 124 0.54 13.89 16.91
CA GLU A 124 -0.86 13.78 17.31
C GLU A 124 -1.76 14.86 16.66
N SER A 125 -1.16 15.89 16.07
CA SER A 125 -1.89 16.95 15.36
C SER A 125 -1.10 17.50 14.18
N VAL A 126 -1.80 18.21 13.29
CA VAL A 126 -1.17 18.88 12.13
C VAL A 126 -0.19 19.97 12.61
N GLU A 127 -0.51 20.66 13.69
CA GLU A 127 0.34 21.67 14.30
C GLU A 127 1.62 21.06 14.89
N ALA A 128 1.53 19.87 15.50
CA ALA A 128 2.70 19.13 15.99
C ALA A 128 3.61 18.72 14.83
N LEU A 129 3.02 18.20 13.74
CA LEU A 129 3.74 17.89 12.50
C LEU A 129 4.45 19.14 11.93
N GLU A 130 3.73 20.28 11.86
CA GLU A 130 4.29 21.53 11.33
C GLU A 130 5.45 22.04 12.21
N ARG A 131 5.28 22.04 13.53
CA ARG A 131 6.36 22.43 14.46
C ARG A 131 7.61 21.55 14.27
N ALA A 132 7.43 20.24 14.22
CA ALA A 132 8.53 19.30 14.03
C ALA A 132 9.28 19.55 12.71
N VAL A 133 8.55 19.69 11.61
CA VAL A 133 9.09 19.90 10.27
C VAL A 133 9.83 21.24 10.14
N LYS A 134 9.32 22.32 10.78
CA LYS A 134 9.91 23.67 10.76
C LYS A 134 11.02 23.88 11.79
N SER A 135 11.13 23.02 12.79
CA SER A 135 12.05 23.19 13.93
C SER A 135 13.53 23.24 13.55
N GLY A 136 13.89 22.69 12.38
CA GLY A 136 15.31 22.48 12.00
C GLY A 136 16.04 21.41 12.84
N LYS A 137 15.36 20.81 13.85
CA LYS A 137 15.89 19.75 14.71
C LYS A 137 16.18 18.47 13.92
N TYR A 138 15.35 18.19 12.91
CA TYR A 138 15.43 16.97 12.09
C TYR A 138 16.09 17.24 10.74
N ARG A 139 17.24 16.61 10.48
CA ARG A 139 17.89 16.68 9.16
C ARG A 139 17.14 15.85 8.10
N LYS A 140 16.46 14.80 8.55
CA LYS A 140 15.60 13.91 7.77
C LYS A 140 14.34 13.60 8.57
N LEU A 141 13.21 13.60 7.89
CA LEU A 141 11.90 13.28 8.47
C LEU A 141 10.99 12.71 7.37
N ARG A 142 11.33 11.52 6.86
CA ARG A 142 10.60 10.90 5.74
C ARG A 142 9.19 10.50 6.13
N PRO A 143 8.11 10.97 5.43
CA PRO A 143 6.74 10.54 5.72
C PRO A 143 6.55 9.04 5.46
N MET A 144 5.93 8.36 6.42
CA MET A 144 5.63 6.94 6.37
C MET A 144 4.17 6.70 6.77
N GLY A 145 3.45 5.89 5.98
CA GLY A 145 2.16 5.32 6.33
C GLY A 145 2.29 3.91 6.92
N SER A 146 1.44 2.97 6.47
CA SER A 146 1.42 1.57 6.95
C SER A 146 2.58 0.70 6.44
N ALA A 147 3.62 1.24 5.82
CA ALA A 147 4.78 0.53 5.27
C ALA A 147 4.40 -0.65 4.34
N LEU A 148 3.37 -0.47 3.50
CA LEU A 148 2.85 -1.51 2.60
C LEU A 148 3.51 -1.52 1.22
N SER A 149 4.32 -0.51 0.89
CA SER A 149 5.09 -0.48 -0.37
C SER A 149 6.18 -1.55 -0.36
N PRO A 150 6.29 -2.38 -1.42
CA PRO A 150 7.36 -3.40 -1.49
C PRO A 150 8.77 -2.78 -1.60
N ASN A 151 8.91 -1.52 -1.95
CA ASN A 151 10.18 -0.82 -2.01
C ASN A 151 10.46 0.05 -0.79
N GLY A 152 11.64 0.69 -0.75
CA GLY A 152 12.07 1.58 0.32
C GLY A 152 11.59 3.04 0.20
N CYS A 153 10.50 3.33 -0.53
CA CYS A 153 10.08 4.71 -0.80
C CYS A 153 9.75 5.52 0.48
N ALA A 154 9.30 4.86 1.54
CA ALA A 154 8.98 5.47 2.82
C ALA A 154 10.13 5.43 3.84
N PHE A 155 11.28 4.81 3.52
CA PHE A 155 12.32 4.49 4.50
C PHE A 155 13.49 5.47 4.48
N GLU A 156 13.89 5.90 5.67
CA GLU A 156 15.05 6.76 5.92
C GLU A 156 15.63 6.42 7.30
N SER A 157 16.94 6.17 7.36
CA SER A 157 17.60 5.74 8.60
C SER A 157 17.76 6.84 9.63
N LYS A 158 17.79 8.10 9.21
CA LYS A 158 18.06 9.26 10.11
C LYS A 158 16.82 9.81 10.78
N GLY A 159 15.64 9.62 10.17
CA GLY A 159 14.38 10.06 10.75
C GLY A 159 13.19 9.82 9.84
N MET A 160 12.12 9.32 10.41
CA MET A 160 10.83 9.12 9.75
C MET A 160 9.72 9.77 10.58
N VAL A 161 8.65 10.18 9.89
CA VAL A 161 7.42 10.61 10.53
C VAL A 161 6.31 9.62 10.20
N SER A 162 5.78 8.97 11.24
CA SER A 162 4.61 8.09 11.13
C SER A 162 3.33 8.91 11.17
N MET A 163 2.51 8.79 10.13
CA MET A 163 1.24 9.51 10.05
C MET A 163 0.10 8.81 10.81
N GLY A 164 0.39 7.70 11.49
CA GLY A 164 -0.61 6.79 12.05
C GLY A 164 -1.54 7.39 13.12
N LEU A 165 -1.15 8.47 13.79
CA LEU A 165 -1.99 9.18 14.77
C LEU A 165 -2.83 10.31 14.15
N LEU A 166 -2.59 10.68 12.91
CA LEU A 166 -3.41 11.59 12.12
C LEU A 166 -4.41 10.77 11.30
N ASP A 167 -5.38 10.13 11.96
CA ASP A 167 -6.25 9.09 11.39
C ASP A 167 -7.74 9.43 11.35
N ARG A 168 -8.12 10.68 11.66
CA ARG A 168 -9.53 11.06 11.75
C ARG A 168 -10.18 11.33 10.40
N VAL A 169 -11.41 10.90 10.23
CA VAL A 169 -12.35 11.47 9.25
C VAL A 169 -12.87 12.78 9.85
N ILE A 170 -12.63 13.89 9.15
CA ILE A 170 -12.92 15.25 9.64
C ILE A 170 -14.35 15.63 9.26
N GLU A 171 -14.74 15.41 8.01
CA GLU A 171 -16.03 15.82 7.46
C GLU A 171 -16.47 14.90 6.31
N VAL A 172 -17.76 14.64 6.22
CA VAL A 172 -18.39 14.00 5.05
C VAL A 172 -19.43 14.96 4.48
N ASP A 173 -19.17 15.46 3.28
CA ASP A 173 -20.08 16.32 2.51
C ASP A 173 -20.91 15.43 1.56
N GLU A 174 -22.15 15.12 1.97
CA GLU A 174 -23.04 14.25 1.19
C GLU A 174 -23.49 14.89 -0.13
N GLU A 175 -23.64 16.23 -0.18
CA GLU A 175 -24.09 16.93 -1.39
C GLU A 175 -23.02 16.90 -2.47
N LYS A 176 -21.75 17.16 -2.11
CA LYS A 176 -20.62 17.08 -3.03
C LYS A 176 -20.10 15.67 -3.19
N LYS A 177 -20.54 14.72 -2.36
CA LYS A 177 -20.00 13.36 -2.24
C LYS A 177 -18.50 13.40 -1.99
N GLN A 178 -18.06 14.14 -0.98
CA GLN A 178 -16.66 14.31 -0.64
C GLN A 178 -16.41 13.93 0.82
N VAL A 179 -15.21 13.46 1.11
CA VAL A 179 -14.74 13.23 2.45
C VAL A 179 -13.43 13.98 2.68
N THR A 180 -13.37 14.75 3.77
CA THR A 180 -12.13 15.35 4.27
C THR A 180 -11.62 14.52 5.44
N LEU A 181 -10.36 14.11 5.38
CA LEU A 181 -9.77 13.19 6.33
C LEU A 181 -8.29 13.48 6.56
N GLN A 182 -7.75 12.99 7.67
CA GLN A 182 -6.31 12.99 7.95
C GLN A 182 -5.60 11.86 7.19
N ALA A 183 -4.38 12.12 6.76
CA ALA A 183 -3.64 11.25 5.84
C ALA A 183 -3.28 9.86 6.41
N GLY A 184 -3.30 9.69 7.73
CA GLY A 184 -3.07 8.42 8.42
C GLY A 184 -4.31 7.52 8.50
N ALA A 185 -5.51 8.02 8.16
CA ALA A 185 -6.72 7.19 8.11
C ALA A 185 -6.53 6.04 7.10
N ARG A 186 -6.89 4.83 7.50
CA ARG A 186 -6.80 3.66 6.61
C ARG A 186 -7.98 3.62 5.66
N VAL A 187 -7.77 3.11 4.45
CA VAL A 187 -8.83 2.91 3.45
C VAL A 187 -10.03 2.19 4.06
N ARG A 188 -9.82 1.15 4.87
CA ARG A 188 -10.88 0.42 5.57
C ARG A 188 -11.71 1.34 6.48
N GLU A 189 -11.05 2.14 7.32
CA GLU A 189 -11.69 3.03 8.29
C GLU A 189 -12.49 4.14 7.59
N VAL A 190 -11.94 4.67 6.50
CA VAL A 190 -12.64 5.66 5.65
C VAL A 190 -13.92 5.09 5.05
N VAL A 191 -13.86 3.88 4.50
CA VAL A 191 -15.04 3.22 3.91
C VAL A 191 -16.10 2.92 4.97
N GLU A 192 -15.70 2.47 6.16
CA GLU A 192 -16.60 2.23 7.28
C GLU A 192 -17.29 3.53 7.73
N ALA A 193 -16.57 4.66 7.76
CA ALA A 193 -17.12 5.97 8.07
C ALA A 193 -18.06 6.52 6.99
N LEU A 194 -17.79 6.25 5.71
CA LEU A 194 -18.61 6.70 4.58
C LEU A 194 -19.93 5.92 4.44
N ARG A 195 -19.98 4.67 4.87
CA ARG A 195 -21.13 3.79 4.66
C ARG A 195 -22.45 4.30 5.24
N PRO A 196 -22.53 4.89 6.48
CA PRO A 196 -23.76 5.49 7.00
C PRO A 196 -24.29 6.64 6.16
N HIS A 197 -23.42 7.31 5.38
CA HIS A 197 -23.75 8.43 4.50
C HIS A 197 -24.11 7.96 3.07
N GLY A 198 -24.21 6.64 2.85
CA GLY A 198 -24.49 6.09 1.52
C GLY A 198 -23.37 6.29 0.51
N LEU A 199 -22.13 6.55 0.96
CA LEU A 199 -20.96 6.84 0.13
C LEU A 199 -19.89 5.75 0.23
N THR A 200 -18.99 5.71 -0.76
CA THR A 200 -17.81 4.86 -0.78
C THR A 200 -16.71 5.48 -1.67
N LEU A 201 -15.49 4.94 -1.61
CA LEU A 201 -14.44 5.33 -2.54
C LEU A 201 -14.71 4.76 -3.94
N GLN A 202 -14.26 5.46 -4.98
CA GLN A 202 -14.51 5.07 -6.37
C GLN A 202 -13.77 3.78 -6.75
N ASN A 203 -12.54 3.60 -6.28
CA ASN A 203 -11.70 2.44 -6.57
C ASN A 203 -10.80 2.09 -5.39
N TYR A 204 -10.27 0.87 -5.41
CA TYR A 204 -9.45 0.31 -4.33
C TYR A 204 -8.23 -0.40 -4.90
N ALA A 205 -7.06 -0.21 -4.28
CA ALA A 205 -5.99 -1.19 -4.38
C ALA A 205 -6.36 -2.44 -3.54
N SER A 206 -5.62 -3.52 -3.71
CA SER A 206 -5.93 -4.80 -3.05
C SER A 206 -5.95 -4.72 -1.52
N ILE A 207 -5.01 -3.98 -0.90
CA ILE A 207 -4.83 -3.95 0.56
C ILE A 207 -5.53 -2.74 1.17
N ARG A 208 -6.54 -2.95 2.00
CA ARG A 208 -7.33 -1.89 2.66
C ARG A 208 -6.68 -1.30 3.92
N GLU A 209 -5.54 -1.84 4.35
CA GLU A 209 -4.74 -1.30 5.46
C GLU A 209 -3.83 -0.14 5.04
N GLN A 210 -3.82 0.24 3.76
CA GLN A 210 -3.11 1.41 3.27
C GLN A 210 -3.68 2.69 3.91
N GLN A 211 -2.78 3.58 4.36
CA GLN A 211 -3.18 4.92 4.82
C GLN A 211 -3.35 5.85 3.62
N MET A 212 -4.38 6.71 3.69
CA MET A 212 -4.82 7.55 2.57
C MET A 212 -3.73 8.47 2.03
N GLY A 213 -2.84 9.00 2.87
CA GLY A 213 -1.69 9.79 2.43
C GLY A 213 -0.78 9.00 1.50
N GLY A 214 -0.27 7.84 1.94
CA GLY A 214 0.58 6.98 1.12
C GLY A 214 -0.15 6.42 -0.10
N PHE A 215 -1.43 6.11 0.04
CA PHE A 215 -2.29 5.58 -1.01
C PHE A 215 -2.40 6.51 -2.23
N THR A 216 -2.56 7.81 -1.99
CA THR A 216 -2.59 8.82 -3.05
C THR A 216 -1.20 9.15 -3.58
N GLN A 217 -0.22 9.30 -2.68
CA GLN A 217 1.11 9.83 -3.01
C GLN A 217 1.96 8.95 -3.93
N VAL A 218 1.64 7.67 -4.08
CA VAL A 218 2.36 6.74 -4.97
C VAL A 218 1.58 6.38 -6.23
N GLY A 219 0.41 7.01 -6.46
CA GLY A 219 -0.47 6.71 -7.59
C GLY A 219 -1.05 5.30 -7.49
N ALA A 220 -1.54 4.89 -6.30
CA ALA A 220 -2.19 3.61 -6.12
C ALA A 220 -3.43 3.50 -7.02
N HIS A 221 -3.72 2.31 -7.49
CA HIS A 221 -4.82 2.07 -8.42
C HIS A 221 -5.50 0.73 -8.15
N GLY A 222 -6.75 0.64 -8.57
CA GLY A 222 -7.49 -0.61 -8.65
C GLY A 222 -7.55 -1.10 -10.08
N THR A 223 -8.74 -1.46 -10.54
CA THR A 223 -9.00 -1.80 -11.93
C THR A 223 -10.30 -1.17 -12.42
N GLY A 224 -10.30 -0.72 -13.67
CA GLY A 224 -11.47 -0.16 -14.35
C GLY A 224 -11.03 0.74 -15.50
N ALA A 225 -11.30 0.34 -16.73
CA ALA A 225 -10.84 1.05 -17.94
C ALA A 225 -11.30 2.51 -18.03
N LYS A 226 -12.40 2.86 -17.35
CA LYS A 226 -12.96 4.21 -17.27
C LYS A 226 -12.72 4.89 -15.92
N ILE A 227 -11.97 4.24 -15.02
CA ILE A 227 -11.73 4.71 -13.66
C ILE A 227 -10.25 5.06 -13.53
N PRO A 228 -9.92 6.29 -13.10
CA PRO A 228 -8.53 6.70 -12.95
C PRO A 228 -7.87 6.09 -11.70
N PRO A 229 -6.54 6.24 -11.54
CA PRO A 229 -5.87 6.01 -10.28
C PRO A 229 -6.41 6.90 -9.17
N VAL A 230 -6.07 6.56 -7.92
CA VAL A 230 -6.62 7.22 -6.73
C VAL A 230 -6.17 8.68 -6.61
N ASP A 231 -4.98 9.02 -7.09
CA ASP A 231 -4.50 10.41 -7.10
C ASP A 231 -5.45 11.37 -7.82
N GLU A 232 -6.20 10.89 -8.82
CA GLU A 232 -7.19 11.70 -9.55
C GLU A 232 -8.44 12.03 -8.71
N THR A 233 -8.75 11.22 -7.70
CA THR A 233 -9.89 11.48 -6.80
C THR A 233 -9.60 12.54 -5.75
N VAL A 234 -8.34 12.99 -5.60
CA VAL A 234 -7.96 14.07 -4.68
C VAL A 234 -8.44 15.40 -5.24
N VAL A 235 -9.32 16.10 -4.51
CA VAL A 235 -9.85 17.42 -4.88
C VAL A 235 -9.28 18.55 -4.02
N GLY A 236 -8.64 18.21 -2.90
CA GLY A 236 -7.95 19.14 -2.02
C GLY A 236 -6.97 18.42 -1.11
N MET A 237 -5.93 19.11 -0.65
CA MET A 237 -4.99 18.58 0.33
C MET A 237 -4.39 19.67 1.19
N LYS A 238 -4.00 19.30 2.41
CA LYS A 238 -3.12 20.08 3.28
C LYS A 238 -1.74 19.45 3.32
N LEU A 239 -0.75 20.17 2.80
CA LEU A 239 0.63 19.72 2.67
C LEU A 239 1.51 20.48 3.65
N VAL A 240 2.20 19.78 4.56
CA VAL A 240 3.13 20.39 5.52
C VAL A 240 4.55 20.33 4.98
N THR A 241 5.22 21.49 4.93
CA THR A 241 6.53 21.64 4.28
C THR A 241 7.52 22.39 5.18
N PRO A 242 8.85 22.11 5.08
CA PRO A 242 9.86 22.80 5.89
C PRO A 242 9.94 24.30 5.64
N ALA A 243 9.85 24.74 4.38
CA ALA A 243 10.04 26.15 4.05
C ALA A 243 8.76 27.00 4.16
N ARG A 244 7.58 26.38 3.95
CA ARG A 244 6.31 27.12 3.82
C ARG A 244 5.30 26.78 4.90
N GLY A 245 5.57 25.79 5.77
CA GLY A 245 4.62 25.28 6.75
C GLY A 245 3.46 24.53 6.11
N ALA A 246 2.29 24.62 6.71
CA ALA A 246 1.08 24.00 6.18
C ALA A 246 0.49 24.83 5.05
N LEU A 247 0.32 24.21 3.89
CA LEU A 247 -0.26 24.78 2.67
C LEU A 247 -1.54 24.04 2.33
N THR A 248 -2.58 24.78 1.96
CA THR A 248 -3.78 24.21 1.32
C THR A 248 -3.58 24.25 -0.19
N LEU A 249 -3.84 23.14 -0.84
CA LEU A 249 -3.69 22.98 -2.30
C LEU A 249 -4.98 22.42 -2.88
N SER A 250 -5.43 23.01 -3.99
CA SER A 250 -6.59 22.55 -4.75
C SER A 250 -6.49 23.05 -6.19
N GLU A 251 -7.46 22.75 -7.04
CA GLU A 251 -7.52 23.31 -8.39
C GLU A 251 -7.73 24.83 -8.42
N SER A 252 -8.30 25.41 -7.36
CA SER A 252 -8.48 26.84 -7.19
C SER A 252 -7.36 27.54 -6.41
N GLU A 253 -6.52 26.75 -5.70
CA GLU A 253 -5.46 27.26 -4.84
C GLU A 253 -4.14 26.53 -5.18
N GLU A 254 -3.19 27.24 -5.78
CA GLU A 254 -1.91 26.71 -6.27
C GLU A 254 -2.05 25.53 -7.26
N PRO A 255 -2.81 25.68 -8.39
CA PRO A 255 -3.22 24.57 -9.25
C PRO A 255 -2.06 23.76 -9.83
N GLU A 256 -0.96 24.40 -10.24
CA GLU A 256 0.18 23.68 -10.82
C GLU A 256 0.95 22.90 -9.76
N LEU A 257 1.08 23.44 -8.55
CA LEU A 257 1.66 22.73 -7.42
C LEU A 257 0.77 21.59 -6.97
N PHE A 258 -0.55 21.80 -6.94
CA PHE A 258 -1.54 20.78 -6.61
C PHE A 258 -1.46 19.57 -7.54
N LYS A 259 -1.39 19.77 -8.86
CA LYS A 259 -1.23 18.68 -9.84
C LYS A 259 0.02 17.85 -9.58
N LEU A 260 1.16 18.49 -9.27
CA LEU A 260 2.39 17.79 -8.91
C LEU A 260 2.26 17.05 -7.56
N ALA A 261 1.56 17.65 -6.59
CA ALA A 261 1.43 17.13 -5.24
C ALA A 261 0.44 15.95 -5.13
N LYS A 262 -0.54 15.82 -6.04
CA LYS A 262 -1.50 14.69 -6.07
C LYS A 262 -0.78 13.33 -6.05
N CYS A 263 0.37 13.22 -6.75
CA CYS A 263 1.23 12.04 -6.76
C CYS A 263 2.70 12.42 -6.48
N GLY A 264 2.94 13.13 -5.36
CA GLY A 264 4.24 13.76 -5.02
C GLY A 264 5.26 12.82 -4.37
N ILE A 265 4.96 11.55 -4.20
CA ILE A 265 5.83 10.51 -3.63
C ILE A 265 6.32 10.89 -2.21
N GLY A 266 5.60 11.76 -1.50
CA GLY A 266 6.02 12.32 -0.21
C GLY A 266 7.34 13.13 -0.29
N ALA A 267 7.70 13.65 -1.48
CA ALA A 267 8.94 14.39 -1.69
C ALA A 267 8.74 15.92 -1.75
N LEU A 268 7.49 16.37 -1.86
CA LEU A 268 7.12 17.78 -1.82
C LEU A 268 6.74 18.26 -0.43
N GLY A 269 6.34 17.35 0.45
CA GLY A 269 5.88 17.62 1.80
C GLY A 269 5.25 16.38 2.43
N ALA A 270 4.89 16.50 3.71
CA ALA A 270 4.06 15.51 4.38
C ALA A 270 2.58 15.88 4.19
N VAL A 271 1.82 15.00 3.56
CA VAL A 271 0.37 15.18 3.44
C VAL A 271 -0.27 14.98 4.80
N ALA A 272 -0.92 16.01 5.34
CA ALA A 272 -1.59 15.97 6.64
C ALA A 272 -3.08 15.66 6.51
N GLU A 273 -3.75 16.29 5.53
CA GLU A 273 -5.18 16.10 5.26
C GLU A 273 -5.44 16.00 3.77
N LEU A 274 -6.51 15.30 3.41
CA LEU A 274 -6.98 15.09 2.03
C LEU A 274 -8.49 15.31 1.98
N THR A 275 -8.95 15.93 0.90
CA THR A 275 -10.35 15.88 0.49
C THR A 275 -10.47 15.00 -0.75
N ILE A 276 -11.26 13.93 -0.66
CA ILE A 276 -11.39 12.87 -1.67
C ILE A 276 -12.80 12.89 -2.25
N GLN A 277 -12.90 12.85 -3.58
CA GLN A 277 -14.17 12.65 -4.28
C GLN A 277 -14.63 11.19 -4.11
N CYS A 278 -15.85 11.01 -3.60
CA CYS A 278 -16.51 9.75 -3.37
C CYS A 278 -17.59 9.47 -4.43
N VAL A 279 -18.12 8.25 -4.38
CA VAL A 279 -19.28 7.81 -5.17
C VAL A 279 -20.33 7.19 -4.27
N ASP A 280 -21.55 6.97 -4.78
CA ASP A 280 -22.60 6.29 -4.05
C ASP A 280 -22.16 4.86 -3.66
N ALA A 281 -22.45 4.46 -2.43
CA ALA A 281 -22.17 3.11 -1.96
C ALA A 281 -23.00 2.11 -2.78
N HIS A 282 -22.34 1.09 -3.28
CA HIS A 282 -22.97 0.10 -4.15
C HIS A 282 -22.37 -1.29 -3.94
N LYS A 283 -23.16 -2.31 -4.26
CA LYS A 283 -22.69 -3.69 -4.37
C LYS A 283 -22.21 -3.97 -5.78
N LEU A 284 -21.22 -4.85 -5.88
CA LEU A 284 -20.73 -5.39 -7.14
C LEU A 284 -21.13 -6.86 -7.27
N VAL A 285 -21.46 -7.24 -8.48
CA VAL A 285 -21.60 -8.65 -8.89
C VAL A 285 -20.31 -9.04 -9.57
N GLU A 286 -19.51 -9.87 -8.91
CA GLU A 286 -18.22 -10.35 -9.41
C GLU A 286 -18.39 -11.74 -10.04
N TYR A 287 -17.84 -11.89 -11.23
CA TYR A 287 -17.71 -13.14 -11.96
C TYR A 287 -16.25 -13.55 -12.02
N THR A 288 -15.96 -14.81 -11.72
CA THR A 288 -14.63 -15.41 -11.88
C THR A 288 -14.76 -16.60 -12.82
N TRP A 289 -13.94 -16.63 -13.88
CA TRP A 289 -13.86 -17.77 -14.80
C TRP A 289 -12.44 -17.89 -15.37
N THR A 290 -12.17 -18.99 -16.05
CA THR A 290 -10.87 -19.23 -16.70
C THR A 290 -11.03 -19.39 -18.20
N VAL A 291 -10.06 -18.88 -18.94
CA VAL A 291 -9.99 -18.93 -20.41
C VAL A 291 -8.56 -19.18 -20.87
N THR A 292 -8.39 -19.42 -22.15
CA THR A 292 -7.09 -19.47 -22.81
C THR A 292 -6.64 -18.08 -23.25
N PRO A 293 -5.32 -17.86 -23.49
CA PRO A 293 -4.82 -16.62 -24.07
C PRO A 293 -5.50 -16.23 -25.40
N THR A 294 -5.80 -17.19 -26.24
CA THR A 294 -6.51 -16.96 -27.51
C THR A 294 -7.93 -16.46 -27.30
N GLU A 295 -8.63 -16.96 -26.29
CA GLU A 295 -9.95 -16.46 -25.92
C GLU A 295 -9.89 -15.05 -25.34
N ILE A 296 -8.80 -14.69 -24.59
CA ILE A 296 -8.55 -13.29 -24.19
C ILE A 296 -8.44 -12.42 -25.44
N GLU A 297 -7.56 -12.77 -26.39
CA GLU A 297 -7.35 -11.99 -27.61
C GLU A 297 -8.66 -11.75 -28.40
N THR A 298 -9.53 -12.74 -28.40
CA THR A 298 -10.83 -12.67 -29.12
C THR A 298 -11.86 -11.80 -28.38
N ASN A 299 -11.89 -11.83 -27.05
CA ASN A 299 -12.98 -11.26 -26.28
C ASN A 299 -12.61 -9.98 -25.54
N HIS A 300 -11.34 -9.63 -25.46
CA HIS A 300 -10.84 -8.50 -24.64
C HIS A 300 -11.57 -7.18 -24.93
N GLU A 301 -11.71 -6.80 -26.20
CA GLU A 301 -12.38 -5.56 -26.62
C GLU A 301 -13.84 -5.49 -26.14
N LYS A 302 -14.52 -6.62 -26.10
CA LYS A 302 -15.86 -6.72 -25.55
C LYS A 302 -15.84 -6.58 -24.03
N TRP A 303 -15.02 -7.36 -23.35
CA TRP A 303 -15.04 -7.44 -21.90
C TRP A 303 -14.58 -6.16 -21.22
N ILE A 304 -13.54 -5.49 -21.73
CA ILE A 304 -13.03 -4.23 -21.16
C ILE A 304 -14.06 -3.08 -21.25
N ARG A 305 -15.05 -3.18 -22.17
CA ARG A 305 -16.15 -2.22 -22.30
C ARG A 305 -17.38 -2.61 -21.51
N GLU A 306 -17.63 -3.91 -21.38
CA GLU A 306 -18.80 -4.48 -20.72
C GLU A 306 -18.70 -4.40 -19.19
N TYR A 307 -17.51 -4.65 -18.65
CA TYR A 307 -17.30 -4.67 -17.22
C TYR A 307 -16.68 -3.37 -16.70
N GLN A 308 -17.26 -2.84 -15.61
CA GLN A 308 -16.70 -1.65 -14.95
C GLN A 308 -15.34 -1.93 -14.35
N HIS A 309 -15.18 -3.09 -13.71
CA HIS A 309 -13.92 -3.55 -13.16
C HIS A 309 -13.57 -4.89 -13.78
N ILE A 310 -12.38 -5.01 -14.34
CA ILE A 310 -11.89 -6.26 -14.92
C ILE A 310 -10.40 -6.37 -14.66
N ARG A 311 -9.95 -7.58 -14.29
CA ARG A 311 -8.53 -7.92 -14.20
C ARG A 311 -8.30 -9.31 -14.75
N TYR A 312 -7.11 -9.52 -15.29
CA TYR A 312 -6.63 -10.83 -15.69
C TYR A 312 -5.51 -11.28 -14.77
N MET A 313 -5.54 -12.55 -14.39
CA MET A 313 -4.45 -13.22 -13.71
C MET A 313 -3.92 -14.31 -14.64
N TRP A 314 -2.81 -14.02 -15.28
CA TRP A 314 -2.12 -14.93 -16.18
C TRP A 314 -1.32 -15.93 -15.34
N ILE A 315 -1.50 -17.23 -15.58
CA ILE A 315 -0.76 -18.27 -14.88
C ILE A 315 0.44 -18.65 -15.75
N PRO A 316 1.67 -18.25 -15.40
CA PRO A 316 2.86 -18.51 -16.23
C PRO A 316 3.06 -19.99 -16.47
N HIS A 317 3.67 -20.35 -17.62
CA HIS A 317 3.90 -21.73 -18.05
C HIS A 317 2.64 -22.58 -18.24
N THR A 318 1.48 -21.94 -18.37
CA THR A 318 0.18 -22.61 -18.66
C THR A 318 -0.60 -21.84 -19.72
N ASP A 319 -1.65 -22.49 -20.26
CA ASP A 319 -2.64 -21.86 -21.14
C ASP A 319 -3.86 -21.37 -20.37
N THR A 320 -3.68 -20.98 -19.09
CA THR A 320 -4.79 -20.55 -18.25
C THR A 320 -4.66 -19.08 -17.88
N VAL A 321 -5.70 -18.33 -18.18
CA VAL A 321 -5.89 -16.95 -17.71
C VAL A 321 -7.17 -16.90 -16.88
N VAL A 322 -7.07 -16.41 -15.66
CA VAL A 322 -8.24 -16.19 -14.80
C VAL A 322 -8.77 -14.79 -15.08
N VAL A 323 -10.04 -14.71 -15.44
CA VAL A 323 -10.75 -13.43 -15.59
C VAL A 323 -11.59 -13.19 -14.34
N VAL A 324 -11.39 -12.04 -13.72
CA VAL A 324 -12.20 -11.55 -12.62
C VAL A 324 -12.82 -10.23 -13.05
N ALA A 325 -14.13 -10.19 -13.19
CA ALA A 325 -14.84 -9.04 -13.72
C ALA A 325 -16.08 -8.71 -12.90
N SER A 326 -16.38 -7.43 -12.70
CA SER A 326 -17.56 -7.03 -11.94
C SER A 326 -18.23 -5.77 -12.48
N ASN A 327 -19.52 -5.71 -12.24
CA ASN A 327 -20.38 -4.56 -12.49
C ASN A 327 -21.23 -4.24 -11.26
N PRO A 328 -21.66 -2.99 -11.09
CA PRO A 328 -22.63 -2.64 -10.06
C PRO A 328 -23.93 -3.46 -10.19
N LEU A 329 -24.42 -3.96 -9.05
CA LEU A 329 -25.76 -4.52 -8.97
C LEU A 329 -26.78 -3.41 -9.24
N LYS A 330 -27.63 -3.59 -10.23
CA LYS A 330 -28.61 -2.56 -10.61
C LYS A 330 -29.70 -2.42 -9.53
N PRO A 331 -30.21 -1.21 -9.27
CA PRO A 331 -31.32 -1.00 -8.35
C PRO A 331 -32.52 -1.90 -8.72
N GLY A 332 -33.05 -2.63 -7.75
CA GLY A 332 -34.19 -3.55 -7.95
C GLY A 332 -33.83 -4.89 -8.61
N GLU A 333 -32.60 -5.09 -9.04
CA GLU A 333 -32.15 -6.40 -9.54
C GLU A 333 -31.95 -7.37 -8.38
N ARG A 334 -32.45 -8.61 -8.59
CA ARG A 334 -32.27 -9.67 -7.60
C ARG A 334 -30.81 -10.10 -7.55
N GLU A 335 -30.22 -10.09 -6.35
CA GLU A 335 -28.87 -10.60 -6.14
C GLU A 335 -28.72 -12.04 -6.65
N PRO A 336 -27.78 -12.32 -7.57
CA PRO A 336 -27.48 -13.68 -7.96
C PRO A 336 -27.01 -14.47 -6.73
N ARG A 337 -27.46 -15.73 -6.63
CA ARG A 337 -26.96 -16.58 -5.55
C ARG A 337 -25.47 -16.86 -5.76
N THR A 338 -24.66 -16.55 -4.77
CA THR A 338 -23.26 -16.98 -4.74
C THR A 338 -23.21 -18.49 -4.86
N LYS A 339 -22.62 -18.98 -5.95
CA LYS A 339 -22.43 -20.42 -6.16
C LYS A 339 -21.00 -20.68 -6.59
N SER A 340 -20.30 -21.47 -5.80
CA SER A 340 -19.16 -22.23 -6.28
C SER A 340 -19.64 -23.65 -6.63
N ARG A 341 -19.23 -24.15 -7.79
CA ARG A 341 -19.54 -25.52 -8.22
C ARG A 341 -18.87 -26.56 -7.32
N TYR A 342 -17.75 -26.19 -6.71
CA TYR A 342 -16.93 -27.07 -5.89
C TYR A 342 -16.79 -26.53 -4.46
N SER A 343 -16.73 -27.43 -3.48
CA SER A 343 -16.35 -27.09 -2.10
C SER A 343 -14.89 -26.63 -2.04
N GLU A 344 -14.53 -25.90 -1.00
CA GLU A 344 -13.15 -25.43 -0.79
C GLU A 344 -12.14 -26.60 -0.85
N LYS A 345 -12.42 -27.71 -0.18
CA LYS A 345 -11.61 -28.92 -0.22
C LYS A 345 -11.40 -29.47 -1.65
N LYS A 346 -12.42 -29.41 -2.51
CA LYS A 346 -12.30 -29.84 -3.91
C LYS A 346 -11.54 -28.83 -4.76
N ARG A 347 -11.64 -27.53 -4.45
CA ARG A 347 -10.88 -26.50 -5.16
C ARG A 347 -9.39 -26.61 -4.86
N THR A 348 -9.02 -26.83 -3.61
CA THR A 348 -7.62 -26.93 -3.16
C THR A 348 -6.99 -28.30 -3.42
N GLU A 349 -7.77 -29.32 -3.77
CA GLU A 349 -7.27 -30.69 -4.02
C GLU A 349 -6.06 -30.80 -4.96
N PRO A 350 -5.95 -30.04 -6.08
CA PRO A 350 -4.76 -30.11 -6.94
C PRO A 350 -3.46 -29.73 -6.22
N LEU A 351 -3.49 -28.66 -5.38
CA LEU A 351 -2.34 -28.23 -4.59
C LEU A 351 -2.04 -29.25 -3.47
N VAL A 352 -3.05 -29.75 -2.77
CA VAL A 352 -2.91 -30.78 -1.74
C VAL A 352 -2.26 -32.03 -2.30
N ARG A 353 -2.66 -32.48 -3.51
CA ARG A 353 -2.09 -33.65 -4.17
C ARG A 353 -0.62 -33.42 -4.50
N LEU A 354 -0.30 -32.24 -5.07
CA LEU A 354 1.08 -31.89 -5.38
C LEU A 354 1.95 -31.80 -4.13
N LEU A 355 1.42 -31.19 -3.04
CA LEU A 355 2.17 -31.05 -1.79
C LEU A 355 2.53 -32.41 -1.18
N ARG A 356 1.59 -33.35 -1.19
CA ARG A 356 1.86 -34.73 -0.73
C ARG A 356 2.91 -35.47 -1.54
N ASP A 357 3.02 -35.14 -2.84
CA ASP A 357 4.01 -35.71 -3.74
C ASP A 357 5.42 -35.12 -3.50
N VAL A 358 5.54 -33.78 -3.36
CA VAL A 358 6.83 -33.08 -3.28
C VAL A 358 7.33 -32.86 -1.85
N ALA A 359 6.45 -32.87 -0.87
CA ALA A 359 6.75 -32.65 0.56
C ALA A 359 5.91 -33.58 1.44
N PRO A 360 6.14 -34.91 1.40
CA PRO A 360 5.30 -35.92 2.08
C PRO A 360 5.26 -35.76 3.60
N ASN A 361 6.22 -35.04 4.19
CA ASN A 361 6.28 -34.78 5.63
C ASN A 361 5.45 -33.56 6.06
N VAL A 362 4.85 -32.81 5.13
CA VAL A 362 4.00 -31.64 5.41
C VAL A 362 2.54 -32.09 5.36
N ASP A 363 1.82 -31.92 6.47
CA ASP A 363 0.38 -32.22 6.50
C ASP A 363 -0.42 -31.05 5.91
N PRO A 364 -1.12 -31.24 4.79
CA PRO A 364 -1.93 -30.18 4.17
C PRO A 364 -3.30 -29.98 4.84
N GLU A 365 -3.64 -30.72 5.91
CA GLU A 365 -4.96 -30.62 6.52
C GLU A 365 -5.18 -29.22 7.15
N GLY A 366 -6.31 -28.60 6.83
CA GLY A 366 -6.67 -27.27 7.31
C GLY A 366 -5.97 -26.11 6.59
N MET A 367 -5.05 -26.37 5.66
CA MET A 367 -4.39 -25.32 4.89
C MET A 367 -5.33 -24.72 3.84
N GLY A 368 -5.40 -23.38 3.79
CA GLY A 368 -6.04 -22.65 2.70
C GLY A 368 -5.16 -22.56 1.46
N PHE A 369 -5.72 -22.01 0.37
CA PHE A 369 -5.01 -21.86 -0.91
C PHE A 369 -3.64 -21.17 -0.78
N GLY A 370 -3.56 -20.03 -0.08
CA GLY A 370 -2.31 -19.28 0.08
C GLY A 370 -1.23 -20.08 0.82
N GLN A 371 -1.61 -20.76 1.92
CA GLN A 371 -0.68 -21.59 2.69
C GLN A 371 -0.15 -22.78 1.87
N LEU A 372 -1.05 -23.45 1.12
CA LEU A 372 -0.65 -24.56 0.24
C LEU A 372 0.32 -24.11 -0.86
N ARG A 373 0.08 -22.95 -1.46
CA ARG A 373 0.99 -22.37 -2.45
C ARG A 373 2.35 -22.03 -1.84
N ASP A 374 2.36 -21.40 -0.66
CA ASP A 374 3.58 -20.99 0.01
C ASP A 374 4.43 -22.22 0.40
N GLU A 375 3.81 -23.29 0.94
CA GLU A 375 4.52 -24.55 1.22
C GLU A 375 5.02 -25.26 -0.04
N LEU A 376 4.26 -25.21 -1.13
CA LEU A 376 4.70 -25.74 -2.42
C LEU A 376 5.91 -24.96 -2.96
N LEU A 377 5.85 -23.64 -2.98
CA LEU A 377 6.96 -22.82 -3.48
C LEU A 377 8.21 -22.93 -2.60
N LYS A 378 8.05 -23.15 -1.30
CA LYS A 378 9.16 -23.32 -0.35
C LYS A 378 10.03 -24.55 -0.68
N VAL A 379 9.51 -25.56 -1.35
CA VAL A 379 10.26 -26.76 -1.70
C VAL A 379 11.43 -26.42 -2.65
N ASP A 380 11.17 -25.66 -3.70
CA ASP A 380 12.22 -25.23 -4.66
C ASP A 380 11.71 -24.06 -5.52
N PRO A 381 11.73 -22.82 -4.98
CA PRO A 381 11.07 -21.66 -5.58
C PRO A 381 11.71 -21.17 -6.88
N LEU A 382 12.95 -21.60 -7.17
CA LEU A 382 13.71 -21.16 -8.34
C LEU A 382 13.90 -22.26 -9.41
N ASN A 383 13.43 -23.47 -9.15
CA ASN A 383 13.43 -24.55 -10.11
C ASN A 383 12.25 -24.40 -11.07
N VAL A 384 12.54 -24.16 -12.33
CA VAL A 384 11.53 -23.89 -13.38
C VAL A 384 10.52 -25.03 -13.49
N GLU A 385 10.98 -26.30 -13.50
CA GLU A 385 10.09 -27.45 -13.64
C GLU A 385 9.20 -27.64 -12.40
N HIS A 386 9.74 -27.35 -11.20
CA HIS A 386 8.93 -27.35 -9.98
C HIS A 386 7.87 -26.23 -10.01
N VAL A 387 8.27 -25.01 -10.38
CA VAL A 387 7.35 -23.85 -10.50
C VAL A 387 6.27 -24.11 -11.54
N LYS A 388 6.59 -24.73 -12.68
CA LYS A 388 5.60 -25.18 -13.68
C LYS A 388 4.54 -26.11 -13.07
N ARG A 389 4.95 -27.05 -12.21
CA ARG A 389 4.01 -27.97 -11.51
C ARG A 389 3.12 -27.21 -10.52
N VAL A 390 3.69 -26.26 -9.77
CA VAL A 390 2.93 -25.42 -8.85
C VAL A 390 1.92 -24.58 -9.61
N ASN A 391 2.34 -23.89 -10.67
CA ASN A 391 1.47 -23.07 -11.51
C ASN A 391 0.36 -23.90 -12.18
N ALA A 392 0.65 -25.12 -12.63
CA ALA A 392 -0.37 -26.02 -13.17
C ALA A 392 -1.42 -26.43 -12.12
N ALA A 393 -0.99 -26.70 -10.87
CA ALA A 393 -1.92 -27.00 -9.78
C ALA A 393 -2.77 -25.75 -9.41
N GLU A 394 -2.19 -24.55 -9.45
CA GLU A 394 -2.91 -23.30 -9.25
C GLU A 394 -3.92 -23.05 -10.39
N ALA A 395 -3.56 -23.28 -11.64
CA ALA A 395 -4.48 -23.19 -12.77
C ALA A 395 -5.71 -24.10 -12.57
N GLU A 396 -5.52 -25.32 -12.12
CA GLU A 396 -6.62 -26.24 -11.80
C GLU A 396 -7.47 -25.78 -10.61
N PHE A 397 -6.84 -25.16 -9.59
CA PHE A 397 -7.59 -24.52 -8.49
C PHE A 397 -8.51 -23.43 -9.04
N TRP A 398 -8.02 -22.55 -9.91
CA TRP A 398 -8.82 -21.45 -10.47
C TRP A 398 -9.93 -21.94 -11.40
N LYS A 399 -9.70 -22.96 -12.23
CA LYS A 399 -10.76 -23.62 -13.03
C LYS A 399 -11.90 -24.13 -12.14
N ARG A 400 -11.58 -24.66 -10.96
CA ARG A 400 -12.56 -25.13 -9.98
C ARG A 400 -13.16 -24.01 -9.14
N SER A 401 -12.59 -22.82 -9.17
CA SER A 401 -13.04 -21.64 -8.41
C SER A 401 -13.95 -20.72 -9.20
N ALA A 402 -14.28 -21.06 -10.45
CA ALA A 402 -15.23 -20.31 -11.27
C ALA A 402 -16.58 -20.13 -10.53
N GLY A 403 -17.13 -18.91 -10.58
CA GLY A 403 -18.38 -18.63 -9.90
C GLY A 403 -18.79 -17.17 -9.91
N VAL A 404 -19.78 -16.86 -9.08
CA VAL A 404 -20.36 -15.52 -8.91
C VAL A 404 -20.35 -15.17 -7.42
N ARG A 405 -19.97 -13.96 -7.09
CA ARG A 405 -20.02 -13.39 -5.74
C ARG A 405 -20.66 -12.01 -5.78
N VAL A 406 -21.45 -11.67 -4.78
CA VAL A 406 -22.05 -10.33 -4.62
C VAL A 406 -21.68 -9.81 -3.25
N ASP A 407 -21.11 -8.62 -3.21
CA ASP A 407 -20.80 -7.94 -1.96
C ASP A 407 -20.61 -6.43 -2.21
N TRP A 408 -20.40 -5.65 -1.15
CA TRP A 408 -20.04 -4.26 -1.25
C TRP A 408 -18.76 -4.08 -2.08
N SER A 409 -18.65 -2.95 -2.79
CA SER A 409 -17.54 -2.67 -3.71
C SER A 409 -16.18 -2.83 -3.04
N ASP A 410 -16.03 -2.37 -1.79
CA ASP A 410 -14.79 -2.51 -1.00
C ASP A 410 -14.46 -3.97 -0.65
N GLN A 411 -15.48 -4.84 -0.50
CA GLN A 411 -15.27 -6.26 -0.22
C GLN A 411 -14.95 -7.06 -1.49
N ILE A 412 -15.42 -6.59 -2.65
CA ILE A 412 -15.14 -7.20 -3.95
C ILE A 412 -13.74 -6.79 -4.47
N LEU A 413 -13.42 -5.49 -4.43
CA LEU A 413 -12.21 -4.95 -5.01
C LEU A 413 -10.98 -5.08 -4.09
N GLY A 414 -11.19 -5.14 -2.76
CA GLY A 414 -10.15 -5.49 -1.80
C GLY A 414 -9.93 -7.00 -1.75
N PHE A 415 -8.68 -7.45 -1.81
CA PHE A 415 -8.33 -8.87 -1.74
C PHE A 415 -6.97 -9.08 -1.08
N ASP A 416 -6.73 -10.30 -0.62
CA ASP A 416 -5.45 -10.71 -0.05
C ASP A 416 -4.43 -10.94 -1.16
N CYS A 417 -3.27 -10.30 -1.05
CA CYS A 417 -2.15 -10.45 -1.99
C CYS A 417 -1.28 -11.68 -1.70
N GLY A 418 -1.57 -12.42 -0.63
CA GLY A 418 -0.78 -13.57 -0.20
C GLY A 418 0.39 -13.21 0.72
N GLY A 419 1.39 -14.10 0.79
CA GLY A 419 2.56 -13.97 1.65
C GLY A 419 3.55 -12.89 1.24
N GLN A 420 4.68 -12.83 1.96
CA GLN A 420 5.78 -11.93 1.61
C GLN A 420 6.26 -12.18 0.18
N GLN A 421 6.54 -11.10 -0.56
CA GLN A 421 6.85 -11.21 -1.99
C GLN A 421 7.56 -9.98 -2.54
N HIS A 422 8.38 -10.18 -3.55
CA HIS A 422 8.79 -9.13 -4.46
C HIS A 422 7.66 -8.81 -5.44
N VAL A 423 7.49 -7.53 -5.76
CA VAL A 423 6.51 -7.05 -6.74
C VAL A 423 7.17 -5.98 -7.60
N LEU A 424 7.09 -6.16 -8.91
CA LEU A 424 7.37 -5.11 -9.90
C LEU A 424 6.09 -4.91 -10.71
N GLU A 425 5.64 -3.68 -10.83
CA GLU A 425 4.45 -3.33 -11.60
C GLU A 425 4.76 -2.15 -12.50
N VAL A 426 4.35 -2.26 -13.74
CA VAL A 426 4.53 -1.25 -14.78
C VAL A 426 3.20 -0.81 -15.35
N ALA A 427 3.11 0.49 -15.66
CA ALA A 427 2.01 1.08 -16.43
C ALA A 427 2.51 1.43 -17.84
N PHE A 428 1.64 1.34 -18.83
CA PHE A 428 1.95 1.79 -20.19
C PHE A 428 0.67 2.15 -20.97
N PRO A 429 0.77 3.03 -21.97
CA PRO A 429 -0.38 3.42 -22.79
C PRO A 429 -0.93 2.20 -23.58
N ALA A 430 -2.24 1.99 -23.51
CA ALA A 430 -2.95 0.93 -24.21
C ALA A 430 -3.95 1.47 -25.26
N GLY A 431 -3.88 2.76 -25.59
CA GLY A 431 -4.75 3.42 -26.55
C GLY A 431 -5.92 4.17 -25.91
N GLU A 432 -7.05 4.22 -26.59
CA GLU A 432 -8.29 4.88 -26.13
C GLU A 432 -9.43 3.86 -26.09
N LEU A 433 -10.23 3.90 -25.05
CA LEU A 433 -11.35 2.97 -24.91
C LEU A 433 -12.52 3.30 -25.84
N GLU A 434 -12.75 4.60 -26.11
CA GLU A 434 -13.92 5.07 -26.87
C GLU A 434 -13.83 4.73 -28.36
N ARG A 435 -12.62 4.61 -28.91
CA ARG A 435 -12.43 4.22 -30.30
C ARG A 435 -12.41 2.71 -30.43
N MET A 436 -13.39 2.16 -31.15
CA MET A 436 -13.35 0.76 -31.57
C MET A 436 -12.22 0.59 -32.59
N PRO A 437 -11.31 -0.37 -32.37
CA PRO A 437 -10.33 -0.70 -33.39
C PRO A 437 -11.04 -1.23 -34.65
N PRO A 438 -10.49 -0.96 -35.86
CA PRO A 438 -10.98 -1.59 -37.09
C PRO A 438 -11.00 -3.12 -36.97
N THR A 439 -11.87 -3.77 -37.70
CA THR A 439 -12.05 -5.25 -37.65
C THR A 439 -10.75 -6.03 -37.91
N ASN A 440 -9.80 -5.45 -38.63
CA ASN A 440 -8.48 -6.04 -38.93
C ASN A 440 -7.33 -5.30 -38.23
N ALA A 441 -7.62 -4.57 -37.14
CA ALA A 441 -6.57 -3.87 -36.39
C ALA A 441 -5.58 -4.88 -35.77
N PRO A 442 -4.30 -4.50 -35.67
CA PRO A 442 -3.35 -5.29 -34.89
C PRO A 442 -3.83 -5.38 -33.43
N LEU A 443 -3.46 -6.49 -32.78
CA LEU A 443 -3.72 -6.69 -31.34
C LEU A 443 -3.27 -5.46 -30.55
N ARG A 444 -4.07 -5.02 -29.54
CA ARG A 444 -3.75 -3.88 -28.69
C ARG A 444 -2.41 -4.03 -27.97
N ALA A 445 -1.82 -2.90 -27.62
CA ALA A 445 -0.51 -2.88 -26.95
C ALA A 445 -0.48 -3.71 -25.64
N ASP A 446 -1.55 -3.65 -24.87
CA ASP A 446 -1.72 -4.39 -23.61
C ASP A 446 -1.68 -5.93 -23.80
N LEU A 447 -2.33 -6.44 -24.81
CA LEU A 447 -2.29 -7.89 -25.12
C LEU A 447 -1.00 -8.30 -25.83
N ARG A 448 -0.44 -7.44 -26.68
CA ARG A 448 0.90 -7.70 -27.28
C ARG A 448 1.97 -7.77 -26.22
N PHE A 449 1.92 -6.86 -25.23
CA PHE A 449 2.84 -6.90 -24.09
C PHE A 449 2.77 -8.25 -23.36
N MET A 450 1.58 -8.75 -23.06
CA MET A 450 1.41 -10.03 -22.38
C MET A 450 1.91 -11.21 -23.22
N ARG A 451 1.72 -11.15 -24.53
CA ARG A 451 2.29 -12.16 -25.45
C ARG A 451 3.82 -12.16 -25.40
N ASP A 452 4.43 -10.99 -25.52
CA ASP A 452 5.89 -10.82 -25.49
C ASP A 452 6.47 -11.19 -24.13
N LEU A 453 5.81 -10.81 -23.01
CA LEU A 453 6.24 -11.17 -21.66
C LEU A 453 6.21 -12.69 -21.43
N ARG A 454 5.14 -13.36 -21.87
CA ARG A 454 5.04 -14.83 -21.79
C ARG A 454 6.13 -15.51 -22.62
N GLN A 455 6.40 -15.02 -23.84
CA GLN A 455 7.48 -15.51 -24.67
C GLN A 455 8.84 -15.32 -23.99
N LEU A 456 9.11 -14.16 -23.40
CA LEU A 456 10.33 -13.87 -22.65
C LEU A 456 10.54 -14.85 -21.49
N ILE A 457 9.46 -15.17 -20.74
CA ILE A 457 9.48 -16.12 -19.63
C ILE A 457 9.89 -17.52 -20.11
N GLU A 458 9.30 -17.98 -21.21
CA GLU A 458 9.60 -19.29 -21.79
C GLU A 458 11.01 -19.36 -22.40
N GLU A 459 11.42 -18.36 -23.17
CA GLU A 459 12.74 -18.31 -23.81
C GLU A 459 13.89 -18.30 -22.81
N HIS A 460 13.69 -17.59 -21.70
CA HIS A 460 14.72 -17.47 -20.66
C HIS A 460 14.53 -18.45 -19.50
N GLN A 461 13.57 -19.35 -19.58
CA GLN A 461 13.27 -20.33 -18.53
C GLN A 461 13.19 -19.65 -17.15
N ILE A 462 12.40 -18.56 -17.06
CA ILE A 462 12.23 -17.82 -15.81
C ILE A 462 11.29 -18.61 -14.89
N PRO A 463 11.65 -18.87 -13.62
CA PRO A 463 10.77 -19.51 -12.65
C PRO A 463 9.68 -18.53 -12.17
N ALA A 464 8.82 -18.07 -13.09
CA ALA A 464 7.82 -17.05 -12.83
C ALA A 464 6.69 -17.60 -11.95
N HIS A 465 6.55 -17.06 -10.74
CA HIS A 465 5.44 -17.43 -9.83
C HIS A 465 4.11 -16.86 -10.35
N ALA A 466 3.04 -17.59 -10.13
CA ALA A 466 1.69 -17.16 -10.44
C ALA A 466 1.10 -16.25 -9.34
N PRO A 467 0.21 -15.34 -9.72
CA PRO A 467 -0.14 -14.92 -11.07
C PRO A 467 0.69 -13.73 -11.56
N ILE A 468 0.70 -13.49 -12.88
CA ILE A 468 0.99 -12.15 -13.42
C ILE A 468 -0.35 -11.42 -13.51
N GLU A 469 -0.49 -10.34 -12.75
CA GLU A 469 -1.73 -9.57 -12.71
C GLU A 469 -1.74 -8.48 -13.78
N GLN A 470 -2.82 -8.40 -14.57
CA GLN A 470 -3.03 -7.34 -15.54
C GLN A 470 -4.32 -6.59 -15.22
N ARG A 471 -4.22 -5.27 -15.10
CA ARG A 471 -5.32 -4.34 -14.77
C ARG A 471 -5.34 -3.15 -15.74
N TRP A 472 -6.40 -2.33 -15.66
CA TRP A 472 -6.56 -1.14 -16.50
C TRP A 472 -7.07 0.03 -15.67
N THR A 473 -6.63 1.24 -16.06
CA THR A 473 -7.19 2.51 -15.58
C THR A 473 -7.33 3.49 -16.75
N SER A 474 -8.14 4.51 -16.57
CA SER A 474 -8.04 5.72 -17.40
C SER A 474 -6.82 6.55 -17.00
N GLY A 475 -6.55 7.62 -17.75
CA GLY A 475 -5.45 8.54 -17.46
C GLY A 475 -5.68 9.36 -16.20
N SER A 476 -4.58 9.84 -15.60
CA SER A 476 -4.56 10.82 -14.51
C SER A 476 -4.08 12.19 -15.00
N SER A 477 -4.69 13.25 -14.47
CA SER A 477 -4.25 14.65 -14.71
C SER A 477 -2.98 14.99 -13.92
N SER A 478 -2.60 14.19 -12.91
CA SER A 478 -1.33 14.36 -12.21
C SER A 478 -0.16 14.00 -13.13
N PRO A 479 0.73 14.96 -13.46
CA PRO A 479 1.84 14.68 -14.38
C PRO A 479 2.90 13.74 -13.76
N MET A 480 2.81 13.48 -12.46
CA MET A 480 3.67 12.53 -11.74
C MET A 480 3.05 11.13 -11.61
N SER A 481 1.81 10.93 -12.06
CA SER A 481 1.18 9.61 -12.08
C SER A 481 1.81 8.69 -13.14
N PRO A 482 2.06 7.40 -12.88
CA PRO A 482 2.52 6.47 -13.92
C PRO A 482 1.55 6.34 -15.11
N SER A 483 0.26 6.63 -14.90
CA SER A 483 -0.75 6.71 -15.95
C SER A 483 -1.11 8.15 -16.31
N ALA A 484 -0.16 9.11 -16.17
CA ALA A 484 -0.38 10.48 -16.62
C ALA A 484 -0.82 10.52 -18.09
N GLY A 485 -1.95 11.18 -18.36
CA GLY A 485 -2.56 11.22 -19.70
C GLY A 485 -3.94 11.87 -19.70
N ALA A 486 -4.54 11.94 -20.87
CA ALA A 486 -5.91 12.44 -21.01
C ALA A 486 -6.92 11.55 -20.27
N PRO A 487 -8.06 12.09 -19.79
CA PRO A 487 -9.04 11.31 -19.03
C PRO A 487 -9.60 10.08 -19.77
N HIS A 488 -9.62 10.12 -21.11
CA HIS A 488 -10.10 9.01 -21.96
C HIS A 488 -8.98 8.06 -22.43
N SER A 489 -7.73 8.37 -22.12
CA SER A 489 -6.62 7.44 -22.43
C SER A 489 -6.71 6.19 -21.58
N LEU A 490 -6.37 5.05 -22.16
CA LEU A 490 -6.34 3.77 -21.48
C LEU A 490 -4.90 3.39 -21.14
N HIS A 491 -4.66 3.00 -19.89
CA HIS A 491 -3.39 2.47 -19.43
C HIS A 491 -3.56 1.05 -18.95
N SER A 492 -2.66 0.16 -19.38
CA SER A 492 -2.55 -1.19 -18.82
C SER A 492 -1.50 -1.21 -17.71
N TRP A 493 -1.80 -1.92 -16.64
CA TRP A 493 -0.91 -2.16 -15.52
C TRP A 493 -0.62 -3.66 -15.45
N VAL A 494 0.66 -4.01 -15.44
CA VAL A 494 1.09 -5.41 -15.35
C VAL A 494 2.06 -5.58 -14.20
N GLY A 495 1.71 -6.48 -13.28
CA GLY A 495 2.48 -6.82 -12.09
C GLY A 495 3.07 -8.22 -12.18
N ILE A 496 4.39 -8.34 -12.07
CA ILE A 496 5.11 -9.60 -11.87
C ILE A 496 5.50 -9.74 -10.41
N ILE A 497 5.52 -10.97 -9.92
CA ILE A 497 5.83 -11.27 -8.51
C ILE A 497 6.79 -12.46 -8.39
N MET A 498 7.49 -12.51 -7.24
CA MET A 498 8.08 -13.73 -6.69
C MET A 498 7.87 -13.77 -5.18
N TYR A 499 7.24 -14.84 -4.70
CA TYR A 499 7.02 -15.05 -3.26
C TYR A 499 8.33 -15.33 -2.53
N LEU A 500 8.36 -14.95 -1.26
CA LEU A 500 9.44 -15.22 -0.30
C LEU A 500 8.95 -16.23 0.75
N PRO A 501 8.76 -17.51 0.39
CA PRO A 501 8.08 -18.50 1.23
C PRO A 501 8.96 -19.04 2.36
N THR A 502 10.16 -18.53 2.53
CA THR A 502 11.17 -18.97 3.49
C THR A 502 11.63 -17.83 4.40
N THR A 503 12.13 -18.17 5.59
CA THR A 503 12.83 -17.26 6.50
C THR A 503 14.35 -17.40 6.42
N VAL A 504 14.88 -18.31 5.63
CA VAL A 504 16.31 -18.54 5.45
C VAL A 504 16.89 -17.43 4.58
N ALA A 505 17.80 -16.64 5.12
CA ALA A 505 18.34 -15.44 4.46
C ALA A 505 18.95 -15.74 3.10
N ALA A 506 19.78 -16.77 2.98
CA ALA A 506 20.44 -17.13 1.71
C ALA A 506 19.45 -17.53 0.60
N GLU A 507 18.33 -18.17 0.96
CA GLU A 507 17.26 -18.50 0.00
C GLU A 507 16.50 -17.25 -0.42
N ARG A 508 16.22 -16.34 0.53
CA ARG A 508 15.60 -15.05 0.24
C ARG A 508 16.47 -14.19 -0.68
N ASP A 509 17.78 -14.15 -0.43
CA ASP A 509 18.75 -13.44 -1.27
C ASP A 509 18.76 -14.02 -2.70
N ALA A 510 18.77 -15.35 -2.84
CA ALA A 510 18.71 -16.01 -4.13
C ALA A 510 17.41 -15.68 -4.92
N ILE A 511 16.26 -15.65 -4.23
CA ILE A 511 14.98 -15.23 -4.82
C ILE A 511 15.02 -13.76 -5.22
N THR A 512 15.60 -12.89 -4.39
CA THR A 512 15.77 -11.46 -4.67
C THR A 512 16.60 -11.23 -5.93
N ASP A 513 17.72 -11.95 -6.07
CA ASP A 513 18.57 -11.90 -7.25
C ASP A 513 17.85 -12.40 -8.50
N ALA A 514 17.10 -13.49 -8.38
CA ALA A 514 16.31 -14.04 -9.50
C ALA A 514 15.22 -13.06 -9.94
N PHE A 515 14.50 -12.45 -8.99
CA PHE A 515 13.50 -11.43 -9.29
C PHE A 515 14.11 -10.18 -9.94
N THR A 516 15.24 -9.71 -9.43
CA THR A 516 15.98 -8.58 -10.01
C THR A 516 16.38 -8.86 -11.47
N ARG A 517 16.89 -10.06 -11.77
CA ARG A 517 17.19 -10.47 -13.15
C ARG A 517 15.94 -10.55 -14.02
N TYR A 518 14.82 -11.02 -13.48
CA TYR A 518 13.54 -11.07 -14.19
C TYR A 518 13.09 -9.65 -14.58
N GLY A 519 13.02 -8.72 -13.63
CA GLY A 519 12.66 -7.33 -13.90
C GLY A 519 13.62 -6.63 -14.87
N HIS A 520 14.94 -6.89 -14.76
CA HIS A 520 15.92 -6.36 -15.72
C HIS A 520 15.66 -6.85 -17.15
N ARG A 521 15.33 -8.14 -17.33
CA ARG A 521 15.01 -8.69 -18.67
C ARG A 521 13.74 -8.07 -19.24
N GLU A 522 12.70 -7.89 -18.41
CA GLU A 522 11.47 -7.22 -18.81
C GLU A 522 11.77 -5.81 -19.33
N PHE A 523 12.50 -4.99 -18.57
CA PHE A 523 12.85 -3.62 -19.00
C PHE A 523 13.79 -3.57 -20.20
N ASP A 524 14.77 -4.45 -20.29
CA ASP A 524 15.71 -4.46 -21.41
C ASP A 524 15.02 -4.84 -22.73
N THR A 525 14.03 -5.73 -22.67
CA THR A 525 13.32 -6.23 -23.86
C THR A 525 12.08 -5.44 -24.21
N LEU A 526 11.30 -5.05 -23.21
CA LEU A 526 9.95 -4.49 -23.39
C LEU A 526 9.87 -3.00 -23.05
N GLY A 527 10.82 -2.47 -22.24
CA GLY A 527 10.77 -1.13 -21.68
C GLY A 527 10.57 -0.02 -22.69
N ASP A 528 11.40 0.01 -23.75
CA ASP A 528 11.32 1.02 -24.80
C ASP A 528 10.17 0.75 -25.78
N LYS A 529 9.88 -0.54 -26.06
CA LYS A 529 8.81 -0.96 -26.97
C LYS A 529 7.41 -0.53 -26.53
N TYR A 530 7.19 -0.51 -25.20
CA TYR A 530 5.88 -0.24 -24.62
C TYR A 530 5.84 1.04 -23.75
N GLU A 531 6.93 1.81 -23.67
CA GLU A 531 7.03 3.04 -22.86
C GLU A 531 6.71 2.78 -21.39
N LEU A 532 7.32 1.72 -20.81
CA LEU A 532 7.01 1.27 -19.47
C LEU A 532 7.34 2.33 -18.41
N ARG A 533 6.38 2.59 -17.53
CA ARG A 533 6.48 3.47 -16.37
C ARG A 533 6.28 2.67 -15.10
N THR A 534 7.32 2.55 -14.28
CA THR A 534 7.22 1.76 -13.05
C THR A 534 6.34 2.47 -12.02
N HIS A 535 5.48 1.72 -11.34
CA HIS A 535 4.71 2.19 -10.20
C HIS A 535 5.64 2.68 -9.09
N TRP A 536 5.41 3.87 -8.54
CA TRP A 536 6.31 4.49 -7.57
C TRP A 536 6.58 3.67 -6.30
N ALA A 537 5.59 2.89 -5.83
CA ALA A 537 5.76 2.01 -4.68
C ALA A 537 6.56 0.72 -4.97
N LYS A 538 6.98 0.49 -6.22
CA LYS A 538 7.62 -0.76 -6.66
C LYS A 538 8.93 -0.54 -7.42
N ILE A 539 9.25 0.72 -7.73
CA ILE A 539 10.51 1.08 -8.39
C ILE A 539 11.69 0.89 -7.43
N GLU A 540 12.75 0.26 -7.89
CA GLU A 540 14.00 0.08 -7.16
C GLU A 540 15.15 0.75 -7.92
N LEU A 541 16.13 1.30 -7.20
CA LEU A 541 17.34 1.81 -7.83
C LEU A 541 18.23 0.63 -8.22
N PRO A 542 18.63 0.52 -9.50
CA PRO A 542 19.64 -0.46 -9.89
C PRO A 542 21.00 -0.12 -9.28
N ASP A 543 21.75 -1.12 -8.85
CA ASP A 543 23.14 -0.95 -8.41
C ASP A 543 24.08 -0.64 -9.58
N ASP A 544 23.77 -1.10 -10.79
CA ASP A 544 24.51 -0.80 -11.99
C ASP A 544 24.27 0.64 -12.46
N VAL A 545 25.35 1.41 -12.55
CA VAL A 545 25.34 2.85 -12.89
C VAL A 545 24.70 3.10 -14.27
N ARG A 546 24.96 2.23 -15.26
CA ARG A 546 24.42 2.42 -16.63
C ARG A 546 22.91 2.19 -16.64
N ARG A 547 22.42 1.21 -15.88
CA ARG A 547 20.98 0.97 -15.70
C ARG A 547 20.32 2.11 -14.97
N LEU A 548 20.97 2.65 -13.94
CA LEU A 548 20.48 3.81 -13.20
C LEU A 548 20.38 5.05 -14.09
N ASP A 549 21.37 5.32 -14.92
CA ASP A 549 21.36 6.44 -15.85
C ASP A 549 20.29 6.27 -16.96
N LYS A 550 20.12 5.04 -17.48
CA LYS A 550 19.00 4.71 -18.40
C LYS A 550 17.65 4.97 -17.73
N MET A 551 17.46 4.49 -16.50
CA MET A 551 16.24 4.71 -15.72
C MET A 551 15.95 6.21 -15.52
N ARG A 552 16.94 7.00 -15.11
CA ARG A 552 16.80 8.46 -14.96
C ARG A 552 16.43 9.15 -16.26
N THR A 553 17.02 8.70 -17.37
CA THR A 553 16.68 9.22 -18.70
C THR A 553 15.21 8.97 -19.01
N LYS A 554 14.72 7.75 -18.78
CA LYS A 554 13.30 7.43 -18.99
C LYS A 554 12.37 8.22 -18.06
N ILE A 555 12.77 8.43 -16.80
CA ILE A 555 12.01 9.25 -15.85
C ILE A 555 11.92 10.70 -16.36
N ARG A 556 13.01 11.28 -16.90
CA ARG A 556 12.98 12.64 -17.48
C ARG A 556 12.18 12.74 -18.79
N GLU A 557 12.08 11.66 -19.55
CA GLU A 557 11.26 11.60 -20.77
C GLU A 557 9.75 11.56 -20.43
N HIS A 558 9.37 10.84 -19.36
CA HIS A 558 7.97 10.59 -19.02
C HIS A 558 7.37 11.56 -18.01
N TYR A 559 8.20 12.20 -17.17
CA TYR A 559 7.74 13.03 -16.04
C TYR A 559 8.37 14.43 -16.08
N PRO A 560 7.68 15.46 -15.59
CA PRO A 560 8.19 16.84 -15.50
C PRO A 560 9.22 16.99 -14.36
N VAL A 561 10.35 16.30 -14.49
CA VAL A 561 11.38 16.22 -13.42
C VAL A 561 11.95 17.60 -13.09
N LYS A 562 12.08 18.49 -14.06
CA LYS A 562 12.59 19.85 -13.85
C LYS A 562 11.65 20.66 -12.96
N GLU A 563 10.35 20.65 -13.27
CA GLU A 563 9.29 21.34 -12.54
C GLU A 563 9.13 20.70 -11.14
N PHE A 564 9.15 19.39 -11.05
CA PHE A 564 9.09 18.65 -9.79
C PHE A 564 10.27 18.98 -8.87
N ASN A 565 11.49 19.02 -9.40
CA ASN A 565 12.68 19.41 -8.63
C ASN A 565 12.65 20.91 -8.23
N ALA A 566 12.08 21.79 -9.06
CA ALA A 566 11.88 23.20 -8.70
C ALA A 566 10.89 23.33 -7.53
N ALA A 567 9.78 22.59 -7.56
CA ALA A 567 8.81 22.53 -6.48
C ALA A 567 9.44 21.94 -5.19
N ARG A 568 10.20 20.85 -5.29
CA ARG A 568 10.95 20.29 -4.15
C ARG A 568 11.89 21.31 -3.53
N LYS A 569 12.69 22.02 -4.32
CA LYS A 569 13.61 23.04 -3.84
C LYS A 569 12.89 24.22 -3.16
N TYR A 570 11.71 24.57 -3.68
CA TYR A 570 10.89 25.66 -3.12
C TYR A 570 10.25 25.28 -1.77
N LEU A 571 9.77 24.04 -1.64
CA LEU A 571 9.06 23.55 -0.46
C LEU A 571 9.97 22.93 0.60
N ASP A 572 11.02 22.24 0.17
CA ASP A 572 11.99 21.51 1.01
C ASP A 572 13.43 21.76 0.53
N PRO A 573 13.95 22.98 0.71
CA PRO A 573 15.29 23.36 0.22
C PRO A 573 16.43 22.55 0.84
N TYR A 574 16.21 21.96 2.01
CA TYR A 574 17.20 21.17 2.74
C TYR A 574 17.05 19.66 2.53
N GLY A 575 16.04 19.22 1.81
CA GLY A 575 15.79 17.80 1.54
C GLY A 575 15.41 16.98 2.78
N VAL A 576 14.65 17.59 3.70
CA VAL A 576 14.17 16.94 4.93
C VAL A 576 13.36 15.68 4.61
N PHE A 577 12.51 15.74 3.59
CA PHE A 577 11.67 14.62 3.15
C PHE A 577 12.34 13.70 2.13
N SER A 578 13.56 14.00 1.68
CA SER A 578 14.27 13.15 0.71
C SER A 578 14.90 11.94 1.40
N ASN A 579 14.90 10.82 0.69
CA ASN A 579 15.68 9.62 1.02
C ASN A 579 16.57 9.20 -0.17
N ALA A 580 17.25 8.05 -0.05
CA ALA A 580 18.11 7.53 -1.09
C ALA A 580 17.37 7.29 -2.41
N LEU A 581 16.15 6.71 -2.36
CA LEU A 581 15.34 6.45 -3.55
C LEU A 581 14.97 7.75 -4.27
N VAL A 582 14.34 8.71 -3.59
CA VAL A 582 13.94 10.00 -4.17
C VAL A 582 15.14 10.75 -4.74
N THR A 583 16.24 10.79 -3.99
CA THR A 583 17.48 11.44 -4.45
C THR A 583 18.07 10.71 -5.66
N GLY A 584 18.04 9.38 -5.66
CA GLY A 584 18.54 8.56 -6.76
C GLY A 584 17.77 8.74 -8.06
N LEU A 585 16.45 8.82 -8.00
CA LEU A 585 15.58 8.94 -9.18
C LEU A 585 15.62 10.32 -9.83
N PHE A 586 15.62 11.39 -9.02
CA PHE A 586 15.38 12.77 -9.49
C PHE A 586 16.66 13.66 -9.53
N ARG A 587 17.83 13.05 -9.64
CA ARG A 587 19.09 13.77 -9.91
C ARG A 587 19.18 14.27 -11.34
#